data_eebf1509e512d5ba6f64d1d799d85063
#
_entry.id   eebf1509e512d5ba6f64d1d799d85063
#
_cell.length_a   1.000
_cell.length_b   1.000
_cell.length_c   1.000
_cell.angle_alpha   90.00
_cell.angle_beta   90.00
_cell.angle_gamma   90.00
#
_symmetry.space_group_name_H-M   'P 1'
#
loop_
_entity.id
_entity.type
_entity.pdbx_description
1 polymer ?
#
loop_
_entity_poly.entity_id
_entity_poly.type
_entity_poly.pdbx_seq_one_letter_code
_entity_poly.pdbx_strand_id
1 'polypeptide(L)'
;MTNVSATTSYNPILPLVGRILIGLIFLVAGIRKVMGFAGAVAYLTKLGFPAPEVMAVIAIVIEIGGSILLIVGWRTRWAAWLLVLFVVVAAFAAHRFWEITDAGQFYNQMNHFLKNVAIVGGLLYVATFGPGSASVDKS
;
A
#
# COMPACT_ATOMS: atom_id res chain seq x y z
N MET A 1 16.95 -32.00 32.16
CA MET A 1 16.53 -30.69 31.59
C MET A 1 15.80 -30.96 30.28
N THR A 2 14.49 -30.95 30.31
CA THR A 2 13.64 -31.21 29.15
C THR A 2 13.52 -29.91 28.36
N ASN A 3 14.16 -29.80 27.19
CA ASN A 3 13.93 -28.74 26.23
C ASN A 3 12.52 -28.91 25.67
N VAL A 4 11.58 -28.17 26.22
CA VAL A 4 10.25 -27.97 25.61
C VAL A 4 10.48 -27.01 24.45
N SER A 5 10.74 -27.53 23.24
CA SER A 5 10.62 -26.76 22.01
C SER A 5 9.13 -26.43 21.82
N ALA A 6 8.76 -25.23 22.22
CA ALA A 6 7.44 -24.70 21.88
C ALA A 6 7.40 -24.52 20.36
N THR A 7 6.91 -25.53 19.65
CA THR A 7 6.52 -25.36 18.23
C THR A 7 5.34 -24.43 18.19
N THR A 8 5.61 -23.14 17.99
CA THR A 8 4.55 -22.16 17.68
C THR A 8 3.89 -22.64 16.40
N SER A 9 2.66 -23.14 16.50
CA SER A 9 1.85 -23.52 15.33
C SER A 9 1.58 -22.25 14.51
N TYR A 10 2.37 -22.06 13.48
CA TYR A 10 2.23 -20.92 12.56
C TYR A 10 1.07 -21.21 11.60
N ASN A 11 0.01 -20.39 11.65
CA ASN A 11 -1.11 -20.50 10.72
C ASN A 11 -0.71 -19.85 9.37
N PRO A 12 -0.57 -20.63 8.28
CA PRO A 12 -0.10 -20.11 6.99
C PRO A 12 -1.12 -19.21 6.29
N ILE A 13 -2.38 -19.25 6.72
CA ILE A 13 -3.48 -18.51 6.09
C ILE A 13 -3.45 -17.03 6.52
N LEU A 14 -3.06 -16.73 7.76
CA LEU A 14 -3.10 -15.36 8.26
C LEU A 14 -2.22 -14.38 7.48
N PRO A 15 -0.96 -14.70 7.12
CA PRO A 15 -0.16 -13.82 6.27
C PRO A 15 -0.74 -13.64 4.87
N LEU A 16 -1.36 -14.67 4.29
CA LEU A 16 -2.05 -14.57 3.01
C LEU A 16 -3.23 -13.59 3.11
N VAL A 17 -4.08 -13.74 4.12
CA VAL A 17 -5.21 -12.83 4.36
C VAL A 17 -4.71 -11.39 4.55
N GLY A 18 -3.65 -11.18 5.34
CA GLY A 18 -3.05 -9.85 5.53
C GLY A 18 -2.59 -9.23 4.22
N ARG A 19 -1.91 -9.99 3.36
CA ARG A 19 -1.47 -9.53 2.03
C ARG A 19 -2.64 -9.19 1.11
N ILE A 20 -3.70 -10.00 1.12
CA ILE A 20 -4.92 -9.75 0.35
C ILE A 20 -5.58 -8.44 0.82
N LEU A 21 -5.76 -8.26 2.13
CA LEU A 21 -6.40 -7.07 2.69
C LEU A 21 -5.60 -5.79 2.40
N ILE A 22 -4.28 -5.83 2.53
CA ILE A 22 -3.42 -4.69 2.18
C ILE A 22 -3.43 -4.47 0.66
N GLY A 23 -3.27 -5.53 -0.14
CA GLY A 23 -3.22 -5.42 -1.60
C GLY A 23 -4.52 -4.91 -2.21
N LEU A 24 -5.66 -5.22 -1.60
CA LEU A 24 -6.98 -4.86 -2.12
C LEU A 24 -7.16 -3.34 -2.24
N ILE A 25 -6.66 -2.54 -1.30
CA ILE A 25 -6.79 -1.08 -1.36
C ILE A 25 -6.05 -0.51 -2.58
N PHE A 26 -4.86 -1.03 -2.88
CA PHE A 26 -4.08 -0.60 -4.05
C PHE A 26 -4.70 -1.08 -5.36
N LEU A 27 -5.16 -2.33 -5.39
CA LEU A 27 -5.79 -2.89 -6.58
C LEU A 27 -7.04 -2.08 -6.97
N VAL A 28 -7.91 -1.80 -6.00
CA VAL A 28 -9.11 -0.98 -6.23
C VAL A 28 -8.74 0.45 -6.65
N ALA A 29 -7.76 1.06 -5.99
CA ALA A 29 -7.32 2.41 -6.32
C ALA A 29 -6.72 2.49 -7.73
N GLY A 30 -5.89 1.53 -8.12
CA GLY A 30 -5.31 1.45 -9.46
C GLY A 30 -6.37 1.23 -10.55
N ILE A 31 -7.32 0.31 -10.34
CA ILE A 31 -8.43 0.07 -11.28
C ILE A 31 -9.28 1.33 -11.44
N ARG A 32 -9.61 2.02 -10.35
CA ARG A 32 -10.36 3.29 -10.42
C ARG A 32 -9.64 4.35 -11.22
N LYS A 33 -8.32 4.43 -11.13
CA LYS A 33 -7.50 5.36 -11.94
C LYS A 33 -7.49 4.99 -13.41
N VAL A 34 -7.48 3.70 -13.74
CA VAL A 34 -7.62 3.26 -15.14
C VAL A 34 -8.97 3.68 -15.71
N MET A 35 -10.06 3.45 -14.96
CA MET A 35 -11.41 3.78 -15.40
C MET A 35 -11.67 5.29 -15.47
N GLY A 36 -11.04 6.07 -14.59
CA GLY A 36 -11.18 7.52 -14.49
C GLY A 36 -9.86 8.27 -14.74
N PHE A 37 -9.11 7.88 -15.76
CA PHE A 37 -7.75 8.39 -16.02
C PHE A 37 -7.67 9.92 -16.10
N ALA A 38 -8.60 10.56 -16.83
CA ALA A 38 -8.65 12.03 -16.92
C ALA A 38 -8.82 12.70 -15.54
N GLY A 39 -9.63 12.12 -14.65
CA GLY A 39 -9.79 12.59 -13.28
C GLY A 39 -8.53 12.42 -12.44
N ALA A 40 -7.81 11.29 -12.62
CA ALA A 40 -6.53 11.06 -11.95
C ALA A 40 -5.47 12.08 -12.38
N VAL A 41 -5.39 12.37 -13.68
CA VAL A 41 -4.49 13.40 -14.24
C VAL A 41 -4.84 14.79 -13.68
N ALA A 42 -6.12 15.16 -13.71
CA ALA A 42 -6.57 16.46 -13.17
C ALA A 42 -6.24 16.61 -11.67
N TYR A 43 -6.37 15.54 -10.90
CA TYR A 43 -6.02 15.53 -9.48
C TYR A 43 -4.52 15.73 -9.25
N LEU A 44 -3.67 15.02 -10.00
CA LEU A 44 -2.21 15.16 -9.92
C LEU A 44 -1.74 16.56 -10.37
N THR A 45 -2.41 17.14 -11.38
CA THR A 45 -2.17 18.52 -11.80
C THR A 45 -2.47 19.50 -10.66
N LYS A 46 -3.60 19.31 -9.99
CA LYS A 46 -3.98 20.12 -8.82
C LYS A 46 -2.98 20.01 -7.67
N LEU A 47 -2.39 18.85 -7.46
CA LEU A 47 -1.36 18.63 -6.46
C LEU A 47 0.02 19.21 -6.85
N GLY A 48 0.17 19.69 -8.08
CA GLY A 48 1.42 20.29 -8.57
C GLY A 48 2.47 19.28 -9.04
N PHE A 49 2.07 18.05 -9.35
CA PHE A 49 3.01 17.07 -9.90
C PHE A 49 3.45 17.43 -11.30
N PRO A 50 4.76 17.30 -11.64
CA PRO A 50 5.23 17.44 -12.99
C PRO A 50 4.76 16.27 -13.85
N ALA A 51 4.49 16.51 -15.14
CA ALA A 51 4.04 15.49 -16.11
C ALA A 51 2.90 14.60 -15.54
N PRO A 52 1.73 15.16 -15.20
CA PRO A 52 0.70 14.45 -14.43
C PRO A 52 0.16 13.20 -15.12
N GLU A 53 0.17 13.15 -16.46
CA GLU A 53 -0.18 11.94 -17.23
C GLU A 53 0.81 10.79 -16.97
N VAL A 54 2.09 11.10 -16.98
CA VAL A 54 3.15 10.12 -16.72
C VAL A 54 3.07 9.65 -15.26
N MET A 55 2.85 10.57 -14.32
CA MET A 55 2.68 10.24 -12.91
C MET A 55 1.44 9.37 -12.66
N ALA A 56 0.34 9.61 -13.38
CA ALA A 56 -0.86 8.78 -13.31
C ALA A 56 -0.59 7.35 -13.78
N VAL A 57 0.13 7.18 -14.90
CA VAL A 57 0.53 5.86 -15.40
C VAL A 57 1.45 5.14 -14.40
N ILE A 58 2.44 5.83 -13.85
CA ILE A 58 3.35 5.28 -12.84
C ILE A 58 2.56 4.82 -11.60
N ALA A 59 1.63 5.65 -11.11
CA ALA A 59 0.78 5.29 -9.98
C ALA A 59 -0.04 4.02 -10.26
N ILE A 60 -0.68 3.93 -11.43
CA ILE A 60 -1.45 2.75 -11.85
C ILE A 60 -0.57 1.50 -11.87
N VAL A 61 0.61 1.58 -12.48
CA VAL A 61 1.53 0.44 -12.57
C VAL A 61 1.99 -0.01 -11.18
N ILE A 62 2.34 0.91 -10.29
CA ILE A 62 2.74 0.59 -8.92
C ILE A 62 1.58 -0.02 -8.13
N GLU A 63 0.40 0.58 -8.20
CA GLU A 63 -0.77 0.12 -7.43
C GLU A 63 -1.26 -1.24 -7.91
N ILE A 64 -1.46 -1.43 -9.21
CA ILE A 64 -1.93 -2.72 -9.75
C ILE A 64 -0.81 -3.75 -9.70
N GLY A 65 0.37 -3.45 -10.22
CA GLY A 65 1.49 -4.38 -10.26
C GLY A 65 1.97 -4.75 -8.86
N GLY A 66 2.18 -3.77 -7.99
CA GLY A 66 2.59 -3.98 -6.60
C GLY A 66 1.58 -4.79 -5.81
N SER A 67 0.27 -4.53 -5.98
CA SER A 67 -0.79 -5.30 -5.30
C SER A 67 -0.85 -6.75 -5.77
N ILE A 68 -0.73 -7.01 -7.07
CA ILE A 68 -0.71 -8.38 -7.61
C ILE A 68 0.50 -9.15 -7.05
N LEU A 69 1.70 -8.56 -7.10
CA LEU A 69 2.91 -9.16 -6.55
C LEU A 69 2.76 -9.47 -5.06
N LEU A 70 2.18 -8.53 -4.29
CA LEU A 70 1.94 -8.68 -2.86
C LEU A 70 0.95 -9.81 -2.57
N ILE A 71 -0.18 -9.87 -3.26
CA ILE A 71 -1.24 -10.86 -3.06
C ILE A 71 -0.74 -12.26 -3.44
N VAL A 72 -0.14 -12.40 -4.62
CA VAL A 72 0.40 -13.68 -5.11
C VAL A 72 1.60 -14.12 -4.26
N GLY A 73 2.30 -13.19 -3.66
CA GLY A 73 3.50 -13.48 -2.86
C GLY A 73 4.70 -13.77 -3.73
N TRP A 74 4.91 -12.99 -4.79
CA TRP A 74 6.09 -13.07 -5.65
C TRP A 74 6.90 -11.77 -5.58
N ARG A 75 8.22 -11.91 -5.33
CA ARG A 75 9.09 -10.76 -5.06
C ARG A 75 8.51 -9.84 -3.97
N THR A 76 7.86 -10.44 -3.01
CA THR A 76 6.95 -9.80 -2.04
C THR A 76 7.64 -8.68 -1.26
N ARG A 77 8.88 -8.89 -0.82
CA ARG A 77 9.62 -7.86 -0.06
C ARG A 77 9.89 -6.61 -0.91
N TRP A 78 10.25 -6.79 -2.19
CA TRP A 78 10.46 -5.68 -3.11
C TRP A 78 9.16 -4.94 -3.42
N ALA A 79 8.07 -5.68 -3.65
CA ALA A 79 6.74 -5.10 -3.83
C ALA A 79 6.30 -4.30 -2.59
N ALA A 80 6.53 -4.84 -1.39
CA ALA A 80 6.21 -4.15 -0.14
C ALA A 80 7.01 -2.84 0.01
N TRP A 81 8.30 -2.83 -0.25
CA TRP A 81 9.11 -1.61 -0.20
C TRP A 81 8.69 -0.57 -1.25
N LEU A 82 8.38 -1.01 -2.47
CA LEU A 82 7.88 -0.12 -3.52
C LEU A 82 6.55 0.54 -3.10
N LEU A 83 5.63 -0.25 -2.54
CA LEU A 83 4.36 0.27 -2.03
C LEU A 83 4.54 1.17 -0.80
N VAL A 84 5.49 0.89 0.09
CA VAL A 84 5.85 1.80 1.21
C VAL A 84 6.26 3.16 0.67
N LEU A 85 7.20 3.19 -0.28
CA LEU A 85 7.65 4.44 -0.89
C LEU A 85 6.49 5.19 -1.54
N PHE A 86 5.66 4.49 -2.31
CA PHE A 86 4.49 5.07 -2.97
C PHE A 86 3.51 5.68 -1.96
N VAL A 87 3.16 4.95 -0.89
CA VAL A 87 2.20 5.42 0.12
C VAL A 87 2.74 6.61 0.91
N VAL A 88 4.04 6.61 1.24
CA VAL A 88 4.67 7.74 1.93
C VAL A 88 4.58 9.01 1.07
N VAL A 89 4.95 8.92 -0.21
CA VAL A 89 4.83 10.05 -1.15
C VAL A 89 3.38 10.51 -1.27
N ALA A 90 2.44 9.59 -1.44
CA ALA A 90 1.01 9.90 -1.55
C ALA A 90 0.46 10.55 -0.28
N ALA A 91 0.87 10.10 0.92
CA ALA A 91 0.42 10.66 2.18
C ALA A 91 0.81 12.14 2.31
N PHE A 92 2.07 12.46 2.03
CA PHE A 92 2.56 13.84 2.13
C PHE A 92 2.12 14.73 0.96
N ALA A 93 1.87 14.19 -0.22
CA ALA A 93 1.41 14.98 -1.36
C ALA A 93 -0.10 15.24 -1.33
N ALA A 94 -0.91 14.25 -0.98
CA ALA A 94 -2.35 14.29 -1.13
C ALA A 94 -3.13 14.58 0.16
N HIS A 95 -2.53 14.35 1.33
CA HIS A 95 -3.23 14.40 2.62
C HIS A 95 -2.57 15.39 3.59
N ARG A 96 -2.33 16.62 3.12
CA ARG A 96 -1.73 17.73 3.88
C ARG A 96 -2.74 18.37 4.83
N PHE A 97 -3.19 17.64 5.84
CA PHE A 97 -4.19 18.11 6.80
C PHE A 97 -3.72 19.33 7.59
N TRP A 98 -2.41 19.53 7.79
CA TRP A 98 -1.82 20.67 8.48
C TRP A 98 -1.97 22.00 7.74
N GLU A 99 -2.37 21.99 6.47
CA GLU A 99 -2.67 23.17 5.66
C GLU A 99 -4.16 23.53 5.66
N ILE A 100 -5.02 22.73 6.31
CA ILE A 100 -6.47 22.86 6.26
C ILE A 100 -6.99 23.57 7.50
N THR A 101 -7.78 24.64 7.30
CA THR A 101 -8.39 25.44 8.36
C THR A 101 -9.83 25.02 8.69
N ASP A 102 -10.55 24.42 7.74
CA ASP A 102 -11.88 23.87 7.99
C ASP A 102 -11.81 22.62 8.84
N ALA A 103 -12.50 22.60 9.98
CA ALA A 103 -12.40 21.52 10.95
C ALA A 103 -12.87 20.15 10.40
N GLY A 104 -13.93 20.13 9.58
CA GLY A 104 -14.43 18.88 9.00
C GLY A 104 -13.46 18.28 8.00
N GLN A 105 -12.89 19.09 7.13
CA GLN A 105 -11.88 18.66 6.18
C GLN A 105 -10.55 18.30 6.85
N PHE A 106 -10.16 19.02 7.90
CA PHE A 106 -8.96 18.71 8.69
C PHE A 106 -9.01 17.28 9.21
N TYR A 107 -10.06 16.91 9.93
CA TYR A 107 -10.20 15.56 10.48
C TYR A 107 -10.28 14.48 9.39
N ASN A 108 -10.98 14.77 8.29
CA ASN A 108 -11.05 13.85 7.16
C ASN A 108 -9.66 13.58 6.55
N GLN A 109 -8.90 14.62 6.26
CA GLN A 109 -7.56 14.49 5.68
C GLN A 109 -6.55 13.89 6.67
N MET A 110 -6.67 14.23 7.95
CA MET A 110 -5.86 13.60 8.99
C MET A 110 -6.11 12.10 9.07
N ASN A 111 -7.37 11.65 8.99
CA ASN A 111 -7.71 10.23 8.98
C ASN A 111 -7.15 9.52 7.75
N HIS A 112 -7.17 10.16 6.59
CA HIS A 112 -6.54 9.60 5.38
C HIS A 112 -5.02 9.49 5.54
N PHE A 113 -4.37 10.48 6.13
CA PHE A 113 -2.94 10.42 6.42
C PHE A 113 -2.61 9.28 7.39
N LEU A 114 -3.32 9.20 8.52
CA LEU A 114 -3.12 8.13 9.53
C LEU A 114 -3.41 6.74 8.97
N LYS A 115 -4.40 6.60 8.09
CA LYS A 115 -4.65 5.35 7.37
C LYS A 115 -3.43 4.94 6.52
N ASN A 116 -2.82 5.88 5.82
CA ASN A 116 -1.61 5.62 5.06
C ASN A 116 -0.44 5.21 5.97
N VAL A 117 -0.30 5.84 7.14
CA VAL A 117 0.69 5.43 8.16
C VAL A 117 0.46 3.99 8.61
N ALA A 118 -0.79 3.60 8.86
CA ALA A 118 -1.15 2.23 9.23
C ALA A 118 -0.84 1.21 8.11
N ILE A 119 -1.11 1.57 6.85
CA ILE A 119 -0.77 0.74 5.69
C ILE A 119 0.75 0.56 5.58
N VAL A 120 1.53 1.63 5.76
CA VAL A 120 3.00 1.56 5.79
C VAL A 120 3.45 0.60 6.89
N GLY A 121 2.88 0.68 8.10
CA GLY A 121 3.16 -0.25 9.18
C GLY A 121 2.95 -1.70 8.78
N GLY A 122 1.81 -2.03 8.18
CA GLY A 122 1.52 -3.37 7.66
C GLY A 122 2.50 -3.84 6.58
N LEU A 123 2.83 -2.96 5.63
CA LEU A 123 3.79 -3.25 4.56
C LEU A 123 5.22 -3.48 5.10
N LEU A 124 5.63 -2.75 6.14
CA LEU A 124 6.93 -2.96 6.80
C LEU A 124 7.02 -4.35 7.45
N TYR A 125 5.93 -4.84 8.06
CA TYR A 125 5.86 -6.22 8.54
C TYR A 125 6.07 -7.22 7.40
N VAL A 126 5.38 -7.04 6.27
CA VAL A 126 5.56 -7.91 5.10
C VAL A 126 6.98 -7.82 4.53
N ALA A 127 7.56 -6.62 4.44
CA ALA A 127 8.92 -6.42 3.97
C ALA A 127 9.96 -7.11 4.86
N THR A 128 9.74 -7.12 6.18
CA THR A 128 10.66 -7.67 7.17
C THR A 128 10.53 -9.20 7.27
N PHE A 129 9.31 -9.68 7.49
CA PHE A 129 9.05 -11.08 7.77
C PHE A 129 8.75 -11.93 6.53
N GLY A 130 8.50 -11.29 5.39
CA GLY A 130 8.19 -11.96 4.13
C GLY A 130 6.73 -12.35 3.98
N PRO A 131 6.41 -13.10 2.91
CA PRO A 131 5.03 -13.37 2.51
C PRO A 131 4.33 -14.47 3.32
N GLY A 132 5.07 -15.26 4.09
CA GLY A 132 4.57 -16.51 4.67
C GLY A 132 4.56 -17.67 3.68
N SER A 133 4.24 -18.86 4.16
CA SER A 133 4.35 -20.11 3.38
C SER A 133 3.31 -20.25 2.25
N ALA A 134 2.16 -19.58 2.37
CA ALA A 134 1.14 -19.56 1.30
C ALA A 134 1.48 -18.48 0.26
N SER A 135 2.57 -18.63 -0.48
CA SER A 135 3.12 -17.67 -1.43
C SER A 135 3.92 -18.36 -2.52
N VAL A 136 4.17 -17.65 -3.63
CA VAL A 136 5.07 -18.11 -4.70
C VAL A 136 6.53 -18.01 -4.27
N ASP A 137 6.88 -16.97 -3.50
CA ASP A 137 8.21 -16.89 -2.88
C ASP A 137 8.40 -18.05 -1.90
N LYS A 138 9.50 -18.75 -2.05
CA LYS A 138 9.93 -19.74 -1.03
C LYS A 138 10.65 -18.94 0.05
N SER A 139 10.01 -18.83 1.21
CA SER A 139 10.60 -18.22 2.41
C SER A 139 11.64 -19.14 3.05
#